data_1001f8272cc54ad26465e2b1141bfacf
#
_entry.id   1001f8272cc54ad26465e2b1141bfacf
#
_cell.length_a   1.000
_cell.length_b   1.000
_cell.length_c   1.000
_cell.angle_alpha   90.00
_cell.angle_beta   90.00
_cell.angle_gamma   90.00
#
_symmetry.space_group_name_H-M   'P 1'
#
loop_
_entity.id
_entity.type
_entity.pdbx_description
1 polymer ?
#
loop_
_entity_poly.entity_id
_entity_poly.type
_entity_poly.pdbx_seq_one_letter_code
_entity_poly.pdbx_strand_id
1 'polypeptide(L)'
;MNRRIVPAALAIIAVPALALAGCSASAPATDGASGIHIVASTDVYADIAASIGGDLVTTQAIISGAAVDPHSYEASARDQLAVADADLIILNGGGYDPFMETLIAASGTTATVIVAVDASGLLADD
;
A
#
# COMPACT_ATOMS: atom_id res chain seq x y z
N MET A 1 -59.17 49.24 52.27
CA MET A 1 -58.55 48.87 50.98
C MET A 1 -57.09 48.52 51.25
N ASN A 2 -56.82 47.26 51.60
CA ASN A 2 -55.47 46.78 51.94
C ASN A 2 -54.97 45.84 50.85
N ARG A 3 -54.11 46.33 50.04
CA ARG A 3 -53.40 45.49 49.06
C ARG A 3 -52.22 44.78 49.74
N ARG A 4 -52.37 43.49 49.90
CA ARG A 4 -51.28 42.61 50.40
C ARG A 4 -50.37 42.29 49.19
N ILE A 5 -49.17 42.75 49.28
CA ILE A 5 -48.09 42.42 48.30
C ILE A 5 -47.52 41.07 48.75
N VAL A 6 -47.63 40.05 47.88
CA VAL A 6 -46.98 38.75 48.06
C VAL A 6 -45.63 38.77 47.34
N PRO A 7 -44.50 38.47 47.99
CA PRO A 7 -43.24 38.37 47.30
C PRO A 7 -43.18 37.01 46.60
N ALA A 8 -42.97 37.06 45.29
CA ALA A 8 -42.69 35.89 44.50
C ALA A 8 -41.26 35.42 44.78
N ALA A 9 -41.14 34.24 45.34
CA ALA A 9 -39.87 33.54 45.53
C ALA A 9 -39.38 33.01 44.18
N LEU A 10 -38.28 33.57 43.71
CA LEU A 10 -37.59 33.08 42.49
C LEU A 10 -36.76 31.86 42.82
N ALA A 11 -37.25 30.69 42.45
CA ALA A 11 -36.52 29.44 42.58
C ALA A 11 -35.50 29.33 41.44
N ILE A 12 -34.23 29.50 41.77
CA ILE A 12 -33.10 29.29 40.84
C ILE A 12 -32.87 27.78 40.78
N ILE A 13 -33.24 27.17 39.65
CA ILE A 13 -32.93 25.78 39.33
C ILE A 13 -31.50 25.75 38.76
N ALA A 14 -30.56 25.33 39.57
CA ALA A 14 -29.20 25.05 39.14
C ALA A 14 -29.18 23.73 38.36
N VAL A 15 -29.02 23.79 37.06
CA VAL A 15 -28.80 22.62 36.20
C VAL A 15 -27.31 22.29 36.26
N PRO A 16 -26.89 21.10 36.74
CA PRO A 16 -25.50 20.68 36.62
C PRO A 16 -25.24 20.27 35.17
N ALA A 17 -24.44 21.06 34.45
CA ALA A 17 -23.89 20.69 33.18
C ALA A 17 -22.88 19.54 33.36
N LEU A 18 -23.32 18.30 33.10
CA LEU A 18 -22.40 17.17 32.95
C LEU A 18 -21.54 17.39 31.67
N ALA A 19 -20.33 17.91 31.88
CA ALA A 19 -19.32 17.91 30.85
C ALA A 19 -18.89 16.45 30.59
N LEU A 20 -19.42 15.83 29.53
CA LEU A 20 -18.82 14.62 28.94
C LEU A 20 -17.50 15.03 28.32
N ALA A 21 -16.42 14.96 29.09
CA ALA A 21 -15.08 14.94 28.55
C ALA A 21 -14.91 13.60 27.85
N GLY A 22 -15.32 13.53 26.58
CA GLY A 22 -14.98 12.44 25.68
C GLY A 22 -13.47 12.48 25.47
N CYS A 23 -12.72 11.64 26.16
CA CYS A 23 -11.37 11.30 25.79
C CYS A 23 -11.43 10.60 24.42
N SER A 24 -11.33 11.40 23.36
CA SER A 24 -10.81 10.89 22.10
C SER A 24 -9.37 10.50 22.38
N ALA A 25 -9.16 9.27 22.81
CA ALA A 25 -7.86 8.63 22.65
C ALA A 25 -7.63 8.56 21.13
N SER A 26 -6.98 9.59 20.56
CA SER A 26 -6.29 9.44 19.31
C SER A 26 -5.29 8.34 19.56
N ALA A 27 -5.60 7.13 19.08
CA ALA A 27 -4.58 6.11 18.93
C ALA A 27 -3.41 6.83 18.21
N PRO A 28 -2.17 6.70 18.69
CA PRO A 28 -1.05 7.18 17.90
C PRO A 28 -1.24 6.55 16.52
N ALA A 29 -1.36 7.39 15.49
CA ALA A 29 -1.12 6.91 14.15
C ALA A 29 0.27 6.27 14.27
N THR A 30 0.31 4.97 14.26
CA THR A 30 1.53 4.28 13.87
C THR A 30 1.82 4.90 12.52
N ASP A 31 2.87 5.73 12.45
CA ASP A 31 3.54 5.98 11.18
C ASP A 31 3.73 4.58 10.64
N GLY A 32 2.83 4.20 9.73
CA GLY A 32 2.87 2.89 9.13
C GLY A 32 4.25 2.80 8.53
N ALA A 33 5.07 1.93 9.05
CA ALA A 33 6.21 1.48 8.30
C ALA A 33 5.62 1.17 6.94
N SER A 34 5.89 2.02 5.94
CA SER A 34 5.44 1.79 4.60
C SER A 34 6.00 0.42 4.25
N GLY A 35 5.11 -0.58 4.14
CA GLY A 35 5.54 -1.94 3.86
C GLY A 35 6.41 -1.94 2.61
N ILE A 36 7.26 -2.94 2.46
CA ILE A 36 8.12 -3.10 1.28
C ILE A 36 7.23 -3.10 0.03
N HIS A 37 7.45 -2.15 -0.86
CA HIS A 37 6.73 -2.08 -2.13
C HIS A 37 7.39 -2.98 -3.16
N ILE A 38 6.67 -4.02 -3.58
CA ILE A 38 7.15 -5.03 -4.52
C ILE A 38 6.44 -4.84 -5.87
N VAL A 39 7.22 -4.67 -6.93
CA VAL A 39 6.71 -4.67 -8.30
C VAL A 39 7.11 -5.97 -8.99
N ALA A 40 6.13 -6.68 -9.53
CA ALA A 40 6.33 -7.94 -10.21
C ALA A 40 5.95 -7.83 -11.70
N SER A 41 6.61 -8.59 -12.56
CA SER A 41 6.28 -8.61 -13.99
C SER A 41 4.85 -9.10 -14.24
N THR A 42 4.42 -10.13 -13.49
CA THR A 42 3.09 -10.71 -13.62
C THR A 42 2.42 -10.87 -12.25
N ASP A 43 1.10 -11.06 -12.26
CA ASP A 43 0.29 -11.34 -11.08
C ASP A 43 0.73 -12.62 -10.35
N VAL A 44 1.24 -13.63 -11.05
CA VAL A 44 1.76 -14.86 -10.44
C VAL A 44 2.86 -14.55 -9.42
N TYR A 45 3.84 -13.72 -9.78
CA TYR A 45 4.92 -13.34 -8.86
C TYR A 45 4.45 -12.37 -7.79
N ALA A 46 3.51 -11.49 -8.11
CA ALA A 46 2.91 -10.60 -7.13
C ALA A 46 2.16 -11.38 -6.04
N ASP A 47 1.41 -12.40 -6.41
CA ASP A 47 0.66 -13.26 -5.48
C ASP A 47 1.59 -14.11 -4.62
N ILE A 48 2.68 -14.63 -5.19
CA ILE A 48 3.71 -15.35 -4.43
C ILE A 48 4.33 -14.41 -3.39
N ALA A 49 4.73 -13.22 -3.80
CA ALA A 49 5.33 -12.22 -2.91
C ALA A 49 4.36 -11.81 -1.79
N ALA A 50 3.09 -11.57 -2.10
CA ALA A 50 2.05 -11.26 -1.12
C ALA A 50 1.83 -12.41 -0.12
N SER A 51 1.84 -13.65 -0.61
CA SER A 51 1.67 -14.85 0.22
C SER A 51 2.82 -15.03 1.22
N ILE A 52 4.03 -14.63 0.85
CA ILE A 52 5.21 -14.73 1.70
C ILE A 52 5.30 -13.53 2.66
N GLY A 53 5.08 -12.32 2.15
CA GLY A 53 5.29 -11.08 2.90
C GLY A 53 4.12 -10.68 3.79
N GLY A 54 2.90 -11.16 3.51
CA GLY A 54 1.70 -10.81 4.26
C GLY A 54 1.52 -9.31 4.40
N ASP A 55 1.24 -8.85 5.62
CA ASP A 55 1.00 -7.43 5.92
C ASP A 55 2.27 -6.54 5.88
N LEU A 56 3.44 -7.15 5.67
CA LEU A 56 4.71 -6.43 5.60
C LEU A 56 5.03 -5.88 4.21
N VAL A 57 4.26 -6.28 3.19
CA VAL A 57 4.49 -5.90 1.80
C VAL A 57 3.25 -5.36 1.13
N THR A 58 3.45 -4.52 0.13
CA THR A 58 2.44 -4.18 -0.88
C THR A 58 2.94 -4.65 -2.23
N THR A 59 2.11 -5.34 -2.99
CA THR A 59 2.50 -5.92 -4.28
C THR A 59 1.74 -5.27 -5.43
N GLN A 60 2.43 -5.05 -6.53
CA GLN A 60 1.85 -4.58 -7.78
C GLN A 60 2.38 -5.43 -8.93
N ALA A 61 1.47 -5.96 -9.76
CA ALA A 61 1.82 -6.60 -11.02
C ALA A 61 1.78 -5.59 -12.18
N ILE A 62 2.74 -5.64 -13.09
CA ILE A 62 2.69 -4.88 -14.35
C ILE A 62 1.65 -5.51 -15.28
N ILE A 63 1.72 -6.82 -15.46
CA ILE A 63 0.74 -7.58 -16.24
C ILE A 63 -0.18 -8.31 -15.26
N SER A 64 -1.49 -8.07 -15.39
CA SER A 64 -2.52 -8.78 -14.63
C SER A 64 -3.42 -9.55 -15.58
N GLY A 65 -3.61 -10.84 -15.26
CA GLY A 65 -4.45 -11.76 -16.04
C GLY A 65 -3.74 -12.44 -17.21
N ALA A 66 -4.22 -13.65 -17.50
CA ALA A 66 -3.59 -14.58 -18.46
C ALA A 66 -3.75 -14.21 -19.94
N ALA A 67 -4.47 -13.14 -20.27
CA ALA A 67 -4.76 -12.76 -21.66
C ALA A 67 -3.66 -11.92 -22.33
N VAL A 68 -2.68 -11.45 -21.55
CA VAL A 68 -1.60 -10.59 -22.05
C VAL A 68 -0.34 -11.42 -22.17
N ASP A 69 0.25 -11.42 -23.35
CA ASP A 69 1.52 -12.10 -23.62
C ASP A 69 2.71 -11.25 -23.15
N PRO A 70 3.49 -11.70 -22.17
CA PRO A 70 4.63 -10.94 -21.66
C PRO A 70 5.74 -10.71 -22.68
N HIS A 71 5.91 -11.61 -23.66
CA HIS A 71 6.96 -11.45 -24.70
C HIS A 71 6.72 -10.24 -25.61
N SER A 72 5.46 -9.88 -25.79
CA SER A 72 5.03 -8.78 -26.68
C SER A 72 4.46 -7.58 -25.95
N TYR A 73 4.56 -7.54 -24.61
CA TYR A 73 4.02 -6.44 -23.82
C TYR A 73 4.80 -5.15 -24.07
N GLU A 74 4.05 -4.09 -24.40
CA GLU A 74 4.60 -2.74 -24.54
C GLU A 74 4.39 -1.95 -23.25
N ALA A 75 5.49 -1.70 -22.53
CA ALA A 75 5.44 -1.01 -21.25
C ALA A 75 5.06 0.47 -21.40
N SER A 76 4.26 0.96 -20.47
CA SER A 76 3.81 2.35 -20.40
C SER A 76 4.67 3.20 -19.47
N ALA A 77 4.54 4.53 -19.57
CA ALA A 77 5.17 5.45 -18.62
C ALA A 77 4.70 5.24 -17.17
N ARG A 78 3.48 4.71 -16.97
CA ARG A 78 2.97 4.35 -15.65
C ARG A 78 3.71 3.17 -15.06
N ASP A 79 4.04 2.18 -15.89
CA ASP A 79 4.81 1.01 -15.47
C ASP A 79 6.23 1.41 -15.09
N GLN A 80 6.81 2.36 -15.84
CA GLN A 80 8.12 2.91 -15.51
C GLN A 80 8.14 3.62 -14.15
N LEU A 81 7.09 4.38 -13.81
CA LEU A 81 6.97 4.99 -12.49
C LEU A 81 6.83 3.94 -11.39
N ALA A 82 6.02 2.90 -11.61
CA ALA A 82 5.88 1.82 -10.64
C ALA A 82 7.23 1.14 -10.34
N VAL A 83 8.01 0.85 -11.38
CA VAL A 83 9.34 0.26 -11.23
C VAL A 83 10.33 1.21 -10.54
N ALA A 84 10.23 2.52 -10.82
CA ALA A 84 11.09 3.52 -10.17
C ALA A 84 10.84 3.64 -8.65
N ASP A 85 9.59 3.45 -8.22
CA ASP A 85 9.17 3.58 -6.82
C ASP A 85 9.23 2.25 -6.03
N ALA A 86 9.69 1.17 -6.68
CA ALA A 86 9.79 -0.14 -6.04
C ALA A 86 10.97 -0.26 -5.07
N ASP A 87 10.78 -0.99 -3.98
CA ASP A 87 11.85 -1.46 -3.09
C ASP A 87 12.43 -2.80 -3.55
N LEU A 88 11.57 -3.64 -4.15
CA LEU A 88 11.91 -4.95 -4.67
C LEU A 88 11.20 -5.18 -6.00
N ILE A 89 11.91 -5.73 -6.97
CA ILE A 89 11.38 -6.09 -8.28
C ILE A 89 11.53 -7.59 -8.49
N ILE A 90 10.48 -8.22 -9.02
CA ILE A 90 10.49 -9.65 -9.36
C ILE A 90 10.09 -9.81 -10.82
N LEU A 91 10.96 -10.45 -11.60
CA LEU A 91 10.70 -10.80 -12.99
C LEU A 91 11.05 -12.28 -13.24
N ASN A 92 10.48 -12.83 -14.31
CA ASN A 92 10.82 -14.19 -14.72
C ASN A 92 12.24 -14.29 -15.25
N GLY A 93 12.61 -13.40 -16.13
CA GLY A 93 13.89 -13.46 -16.88
C GLY A 93 13.86 -14.53 -17.99
N GLY A 94 15.05 -14.89 -18.47
CA GLY A 94 15.18 -15.91 -19.54
C GLY A 94 14.46 -15.55 -20.85
N GLY A 95 14.21 -14.25 -21.10
CA GLY A 95 13.51 -13.75 -22.29
C GLY A 95 11.99 -13.83 -22.21
N TYR A 96 11.40 -14.21 -21.08
CA TYR A 96 9.95 -14.30 -20.92
C TYR A 96 9.27 -12.92 -20.81
N ASP A 97 9.87 -11.99 -20.07
CA ASP A 97 9.36 -10.65 -19.77
C ASP A 97 10.40 -9.54 -20.05
N PRO A 98 10.88 -9.42 -21.31
CA PRO A 98 11.99 -8.51 -21.65
C PRO A 98 11.66 -7.04 -21.42
N PHE A 99 10.37 -6.68 -21.35
CA PHE A 99 9.94 -5.33 -21.02
C PHE A 99 10.39 -4.89 -19.61
N MET A 100 10.50 -5.84 -18.66
CA MET A 100 10.95 -5.53 -17.29
C MET A 100 12.41 -5.10 -17.27
N GLU A 101 13.28 -5.75 -18.02
CA GLU A 101 14.69 -5.35 -18.13
C GLU A 101 14.81 -3.93 -18.69
N THR A 102 13.99 -3.61 -19.70
CA THR A 102 13.93 -2.27 -20.29
C THR A 102 13.45 -1.23 -19.27
N LEU A 103 12.39 -1.53 -18.51
CA LEU A 103 11.86 -0.65 -17.46
C LEU A 103 12.88 -0.41 -16.35
N ILE A 104 13.54 -1.45 -15.87
CA ILE A 104 14.58 -1.36 -14.82
C ILE A 104 15.71 -0.45 -15.30
N ALA A 105 16.22 -0.69 -16.50
CA ALA A 105 17.30 0.12 -17.07
C ALA A 105 16.91 1.60 -17.25
N ALA A 106 15.66 1.88 -17.61
CA ALA A 106 15.18 3.23 -17.87
C ALA A 106 14.70 3.98 -16.60
N SER A 107 14.33 3.27 -15.55
CA SER A 107 13.77 3.89 -14.32
C SER A 107 14.82 4.53 -13.42
N GLY A 108 16.08 4.09 -13.50
CA GLY A 108 17.12 4.49 -12.57
C GLY A 108 16.89 3.99 -11.14
N THR A 109 16.05 2.97 -10.97
CA THR A 109 15.73 2.40 -9.66
C THR A 109 16.97 1.83 -8.95
N THR A 110 16.96 1.86 -7.63
CA THR A 110 17.93 1.19 -6.75
C THR A 110 17.35 -0.04 -6.07
N ALA A 111 16.15 -0.47 -6.48
CA ALA A 111 15.48 -1.63 -5.94
C ALA A 111 16.32 -2.90 -6.07
N THR A 112 16.15 -3.81 -5.11
CA THR A 112 16.67 -5.17 -5.26
C THR A 112 15.90 -5.88 -6.38
N VAL A 113 16.60 -6.60 -7.25
CA VAL A 113 15.99 -7.33 -8.37
C VAL A 113 16.15 -8.84 -8.13
N ILE A 114 15.04 -9.56 -8.21
CA ILE A 114 15.00 -11.02 -8.21
C ILE A 114 14.60 -11.48 -9.61
N VAL A 115 15.48 -12.25 -10.25
CA VAL A 115 15.21 -12.93 -11.52
C VAL A 115 14.89 -14.38 -11.20
N ALA A 116 13.64 -14.79 -11.43
CA ALA A 116 13.14 -16.10 -10.98
C ALA A 116 13.89 -17.27 -11.65
N VAL A 117 14.22 -17.16 -12.94
CA VAL A 117 14.95 -18.19 -13.66
C VAL A 117 16.36 -18.39 -13.10
N ASP A 118 17.03 -17.31 -12.70
CA ASP A 118 18.37 -17.39 -12.09
C ASP A 118 18.27 -18.00 -10.68
N ALA A 119 17.27 -17.56 -9.90
CA ALA A 119 17.04 -18.08 -8.55
C ALA A 119 16.67 -19.59 -8.56
N SER A 120 16.08 -20.08 -9.64
CA SER A 120 15.73 -21.49 -9.78
C SER A 120 16.93 -22.42 -9.98
N GLY A 121 18.06 -21.89 -10.45
CA GLY A 121 19.24 -22.67 -10.83
C GLY A 121 19.07 -23.52 -12.09
N LEU A 122 17.95 -23.41 -12.81
CA LEU A 122 17.65 -24.27 -13.97
C LEU A 122 18.51 -23.95 -15.20
N LEU A 123 19.09 -22.75 -15.28
CA LEU A 123 19.93 -22.33 -16.39
C LEU A 123 21.44 -22.29 -16.03
N ALA A 124 21.83 -22.80 -14.88
CA ALA A 124 23.20 -22.73 -14.38
C ALA A 124 24.17 -23.71 -15.05
N ASP A 125 23.69 -24.58 -15.91
CA ASP A 125 24.46 -25.70 -16.48
C ASP A 125 24.68 -25.63 -18.02
N ASP A 126 24.65 -24.40 -18.63
CA ASP A 126 25.02 -24.23 -20.05
C ASP A 126 26.38 -23.56 -20.22
#